data_47e92dc9bd245670f897a71eced77880
#
_entry.id   47e92dc9bd245670f897a71eced77880
#
_cell.length_a   1.000
_cell.length_b   1.000
_cell.length_c   1.000
_cell.angle_alpha   90.00
_cell.angle_beta   90.00
_cell.angle_gamma   90.00
#
_symmetry.space_group_name_H-M   'P 1'
#
loop_
_entity.id
_entity.type
_entity.pdbx_description
1 polymer ?
#
loop_
_entity_poly.entity_id
_entity_poly.type
_entity_poly.pdbx_seq_one_letter_code
_entity_poly.pdbx_strand_id
1 'polypeptide(L)'
;MIVNKSLKDPVPHYIPCYDGTYPFHLISVPDSHTLNSIFLERDSLVENRGPMSLLLHPQDGAELGIQDGDPVTAWNDLAEVELRSVFTDQIARKTAAASGVYSSSITGQRFQVNALNHERLSDIGEATTLNR
;
A
#
# COMPACT_ATOMS: atom_id res chain seq x y z
N MET A 1 6.46 -26.53 -25.43
CA MET A 1 5.14 -26.37 -26.08
C MET A 1 4.53 -25.11 -25.50
N ILE A 2 4.52 -24.03 -26.23
CA ILE A 2 3.90 -22.78 -25.79
C ILE A 2 2.41 -22.92 -26.02
N VAL A 3 1.63 -23.05 -24.95
CA VAL A 3 0.17 -23.02 -25.03
C VAL A 3 -0.23 -21.55 -25.11
N ASN A 4 -0.56 -21.09 -26.31
CA ASN A 4 -1.17 -19.78 -26.49
C ASN A 4 -2.53 -19.77 -25.81
N LYS A 5 -2.62 -19.10 -24.69
CA LYS A 5 -3.90 -18.74 -24.07
C LYS A 5 -4.57 -17.79 -25.07
N SER A 6 -5.70 -18.19 -25.62
CA SER A 6 -6.50 -17.31 -26.47
C SER A 6 -6.85 -16.06 -25.68
N LEU A 7 -6.33 -14.92 -26.09
CA LEU A 7 -6.70 -13.64 -25.50
C LEU A 7 -8.20 -13.44 -25.72
N LYS A 8 -8.95 -13.37 -24.65
CA LYS A 8 -10.40 -13.16 -24.72
C LYS A 8 -10.77 -11.78 -25.27
N ASP A 9 -9.86 -10.82 -25.07
CA ASP A 9 -10.02 -9.47 -25.58
C ASP A 9 -8.64 -8.92 -25.98
N PRO A 10 -8.36 -8.79 -27.29
CA PRO A 10 -7.07 -8.31 -27.78
C PRO A 10 -6.90 -6.79 -27.66
N VAL A 11 -7.94 -6.06 -27.30
CA VAL A 11 -7.91 -4.60 -27.18
C VAL A 11 -7.78 -4.22 -25.70
N PRO A 12 -6.74 -3.45 -25.31
CA PRO A 12 -6.63 -2.95 -23.96
C PRO A 12 -7.88 -2.14 -23.56
N HIS A 13 -8.48 -2.45 -22.45
CA HIS A 13 -9.60 -1.70 -21.88
C HIS A 13 -9.34 -1.36 -20.42
N TYR A 14 -10.00 -0.32 -19.94
CA TYR A 14 -9.90 0.07 -18.54
C TYR A 14 -10.66 -0.91 -17.65
N ILE A 15 -9.96 -1.46 -16.68
CA ILE A 15 -10.54 -2.25 -15.58
C ILE A 15 -10.40 -1.41 -14.32
N PRO A 16 -11.50 -1.12 -13.60
CA PRO A 16 -11.42 -0.41 -12.33
C PRO A 16 -10.49 -1.14 -11.35
N CYS A 17 -9.54 -0.42 -10.76
CA CYS A 17 -8.63 -0.99 -9.76
C CYS A 17 -9.30 -1.17 -8.40
N TYR A 18 -10.47 -0.59 -8.19
CA TYR A 18 -11.22 -0.65 -6.94
C TYR A 18 -12.62 -1.23 -7.17
N ASP A 19 -12.97 -2.28 -6.44
CA ASP A 19 -14.24 -2.98 -6.57
C ASP A 19 -15.29 -2.61 -5.50
N GLY A 20 -14.96 -1.68 -4.60
CA GLY A 20 -15.86 -1.20 -3.56
C GLY A 20 -16.01 -2.12 -2.34
N THR A 21 -15.24 -3.20 -2.25
CA THR A 21 -15.31 -4.15 -1.12
C THR A 21 -14.92 -3.48 0.21
N TYR A 22 -13.91 -2.61 0.18
CA TYR A 22 -13.41 -1.89 1.35
C TYR A 22 -13.68 -0.38 1.24
N PRO A 23 -13.82 0.33 2.36
CA PRO A 23 -14.12 1.77 2.35
C PRO A 23 -12.96 2.65 1.87
N PHE A 24 -11.74 2.12 1.82
CA PHE A 24 -10.55 2.84 1.40
C PHE A 24 -9.81 2.10 0.30
N HIS A 25 -9.29 2.86 -0.66
CA HIS A 25 -8.31 2.40 -1.63
C HIS A 25 -6.91 2.66 -1.08
N LEU A 26 -6.12 1.59 -0.87
CA LEU A 26 -4.74 1.70 -0.40
C LEU A 26 -3.79 1.79 -1.60
N ILE A 27 -2.92 2.79 -1.60
CA ILE A 27 -1.81 2.92 -2.54
C ILE A 27 -0.48 2.89 -1.79
N SER A 28 0.52 2.24 -2.36
CA SER A 28 1.89 2.31 -1.87
C SER A 28 2.65 3.40 -2.62
N VAL A 29 3.34 4.26 -1.87
CA VAL A 29 4.13 5.36 -2.43
C VAL A 29 5.61 5.19 -2.06
N PRO A 30 6.54 5.59 -2.94
CA PRO A 30 7.96 5.51 -2.63
C PRO A 30 8.31 6.46 -1.48
N ASP A 31 9.31 6.07 -0.70
CA ASP A 31 9.92 6.92 0.30
C ASP A 31 11.03 7.77 -0.33
N SER A 32 11.19 9.03 0.10
CA SER A 32 12.20 9.94 -0.44
C SER A 32 13.62 9.66 0.06
N HIS A 33 13.77 8.91 1.16
CA HIS A 33 15.05 8.65 1.81
C HIS A 33 15.63 7.28 1.50
N THR A 34 14.82 6.37 0.96
CA THR A 34 15.24 5.01 0.66
C THR A 34 14.73 4.57 -0.71
N LEU A 35 15.50 3.76 -1.40
CA LEU A 35 15.10 3.12 -2.65
C LEU A 35 14.58 1.72 -2.35
N ASN A 36 13.29 1.58 -2.08
CA ASN A 36 12.66 0.35 -1.61
C ASN A 36 13.35 -0.20 -0.36
N SER A 37 13.90 -1.42 -0.42
CA SER A 37 14.66 -2.05 0.67
C SER A 37 16.16 -1.74 0.67
N ILE A 38 16.65 -0.94 -0.28
CA ILE A 38 18.07 -0.58 -0.36
C ILE A 38 18.39 0.47 0.73
N PHE A 39 19.59 0.36 1.29
CA PHE A 39 20.12 1.23 2.37
C PHE A 39 19.48 1.01 3.74
N LEU A 40 18.75 -0.07 3.95
CA LEU A 40 18.18 -0.41 5.26
C LEU A 40 19.26 -0.82 6.29
N GLU A 41 20.49 -1.08 5.85
CA GLU A 41 21.65 -1.34 6.73
C GLU A 41 22.28 -0.06 7.28
N ARG A 42 21.84 1.13 6.85
CA ARG A 42 22.36 2.40 7.34
C ARG A 42 21.44 2.98 8.40
N ASP A 43 21.85 2.88 9.65
CA ASP A 43 21.09 3.36 10.82
C ASP A 43 20.62 4.81 10.65
N SER A 44 21.49 5.70 10.16
CA SER A 44 21.14 7.12 9.94
C SER A 44 20.00 7.35 8.93
N LEU A 45 19.84 6.47 7.95
CA LEU A 45 18.73 6.56 6.98
C LEU A 45 17.45 5.95 7.55
N VAL A 46 17.59 4.88 8.33
CA VAL A 46 16.47 4.25 9.03
C VAL A 46 15.89 5.19 10.08
N GLU A 47 16.73 5.84 10.88
CA GLU A 47 16.31 6.82 11.88
C GLU A 47 15.58 8.01 11.26
N ASN A 48 16.07 8.54 10.14
CA ASN A 48 15.43 9.67 9.43
C ASN A 48 14.08 9.29 8.78
N ARG A 49 13.86 8.03 8.52
CA ARG A 49 12.64 7.54 7.87
C ARG A 49 11.43 7.54 8.81
N GLY A 50 11.65 7.33 10.10
CA GLY A 50 10.60 7.23 11.10
C GLY A 50 9.76 5.93 10.98
N PRO A 51 8.63 5.83 11.68
CA PRO A 51 7.75 4.67 11.64
C PRO A 51 7.01 4.57 10.31
N MET A 52 6.54 3.36 9.99
CA MET A 52 5.63 3.17 8.85
C MET A 52 4.42 4.08 8.99
N SER A 53 4.18 4.93 8.01
CA SER A 53 3.11 5.90 8.03
C SER A 53 2.00 5.58 7.04
N LEU A 54 0.78 5.93 7.43
CA LEU A 54 -0.41 5.89 6.59
C LEU A 54 -0.92 7.32 6.40
N LEU A 55 -0.75 7.84 5.21
CA LEU A 55 -1.28 9.14 4.82
C LEU A 55 -2.79 9.04 4.67
N LEU A 56 -3.52 9.93 5.32
CA LEU A 56 -4.97 10.00 5.31
C LEU A 56 -5.45 11.44 5.10
N HIS A 57 -6.55 11.60 4.40
CA HIS A 57 -7.20 12.90 4.33
C HIS A 57 -7.78 13.29 5.70
N PRO A 58 -7.60 14.53 6.19
CA PRO A 58 -8.04 14.94 7.53
C PRO A 58 -9.53 14.68 7.80
N GLN A 59 -10.38 14.87 6.81
CA GLN A 59 -11.81 14.60 6.94
C GLN A 59 -12.12 13.10 7.09
N ASP A 60 -11.35 12.22 6.44
CA ASP A 60 -11.50 10.78 6.62
C ASP A 60 -11.03 10.35 8.02
N GLY A 61 -9.94 10.94 8.51
CA GLY A 61 -9.50 10.74 9.89
C GLY A 61 -10.56 11.15 10.91
N ALA A 62 -11.17 12.32 10.72
CA ALA A 62 -12.25 12.81 11.59
C ALA A 62 -13.48 11.88 11.56
N GLU A 63 -13.88 11.38 10.39
CA GLU A 63 -14.99 10.41 10.27
C GLU A 63 -14.70 9.08 10.99
N LEU A 64 -13.43 8.67 11.06
CA LEU A 64 -12.98 7.45 11.75
C LEU A 64 -12.66 7.68 13.25
N GLY A 65 -12.67 8.93 13.73
CA GLY A 65 -12.26 9.28 15.08
C GLY A 65 -10.75 9.14 15.33
N ILE A 66 -9.94 9.20 14.26
CA ILE A 66 -8.47 9.11 14.29
C ILE A 66 -7.90 10.52 14.37
N GLN A 67 -6.81 10.70 15.11
CA GLN A 67 -6.02 11.93 15.17
C GLN A 67 -4.70 11.76 14.40
N ASP A 68 -4.12 12.88 14.01
CA ASP A 68 -2.79 12.89 13.40
C ASP A 68 -1.74 12.32 14.38
N GLY A 69 -0.94 11.37 13.90
CA GLY A 69 0.05 10.68 14.72
C GLY A 69 -0.46 9.46 15.51
N ASP A 70 -1.73 9.14 15.46
CA ASP A 70 -2.27 7.96 16.15
C ASP A 70 -1.74 6.64 15.55
N PRO A 71 -1.55 5.60 16.37
CA PRO A 71 -1.36 4.25 15.86
C PRO A 71 -2.67 3.76 15.22
N VAL A 72 -2.57 3.24 14.01
CA VAL A 72 -3.71 2.73 13.23
C VAL A 72 -3.38 1.38 12.64
N THR A 73 -4.39 0.54 12.44
CA THR A 73 -4.25 -0.74 11.76
C THR A 73 -4.97 -0.69 10.41
N ALA A 74 -4.23 -0.89 9.34
CA ALA A 74 -4.77 -1.16 8.02
C ALA A 74 -4.93 -2.67 7.84
N TRP A 75 -6.10 -3.12 7.40
CA TRP A 75 -6.39 -4.55 7.29
C TRP A 75 -7.32 -4.88 6.12
N ASN A 76 -7.22 -6.11 5.67
CA ASN A 76 -8.15 -6.75 4.74
C ASN A 76 -8.23 -8.26 5.05
N ASP A 77 -8.82 -9.05 4.14
CA ASP A 77 -8.94 -10.51 4.27
C ASP A 77 -7.59 -11.27 4.19
N LEU A 78 -6.50 -10.60 3.80
CA LEU A 78 -5.18 -11.21 3.64
C LEU A 78 -4.26 -10.96 4.84
N ALA A 79 -4.28 -9.74 5.38
CA ALA A 79 -3.33 -9.32 6.40
C ALA A 79 -3.83 -8.10 7.19
N GLU A 80 -3.13 -7.82 8.28
CA GLU A 80 -3.21 -6.58 9.05
C GLU A 80 -1.82 -5.99 9.26
N VAL A 81 -1.70 -4.67 9.21
CA VAL A 81 -0.44 -3.94 9.35
C VAL A 81 -0.65 -2.72 10.22
N GLU A 82 0.19 -2.57 11.24
CA GLU A 82 0.20 -1.40 12.10
C GLU A 82 1.02 -0.28 11.48
N LEU A 83 0.44 0.91 11.45
CA LEU A 83 1.03 2.12 10.88
C LEU A 83 0.76 3.30 11.82
N ARG A 84 1.37 4.43 11.53
CA ARG A 84 1.08 5.70 12.19
C ARG A 84 0.35 6.62 11.21
N SER A 85 -0.78 7.16 11.62
CA SER A 85 -1.54 8.10 10.79
C SER A 85 -0.76 9.39 10.57
N VAL A 86 -0.82 9.92 9.35
CA VAL A 86 -0.29 11.23 8.98
C VAL A 86 -1.33 11.93 8.12
N PHE A 87 -1.81 13.07 8.58
CA PHE A 87 -2.85 13.81 7.87
C PHE A 87 -2.27 14.71 6.80
N THR A 88 -2.85 14.66 5.61
CA THR A 88 -2.50 15.51 4.48
C THR A 88 -3.71 15.76 3.58
N ASP A 89 -3.84 16.95 3.05
CA ASP A 89 -4.84 17.34 2.05
C ASP A 89 -4.40 17.03 0.61
N GLN A 90 -3.17 16.51 0.44
CA GLN A 90 -2.63 16.12 -0.87
C GLN A 90 -3.13 14.77 -1.37
N ILE A 91 -3.92 14.08 -0.57
CA ILE A 91 -4.52 12.78 -0.92
C ILE A 91 -6.02 12.91 -1.07
N ALA A 92 -6.59 12.19 -2.05
CA ALA A 92 -8.03 12.19 -2.27
C ALA A 92 -8.79 11.52 -1.11
N ARG A 93 -10.03 11.93 -0.90
CA ARG A 93 -10.94 11.28 0.04
C ARG A 93 -11.08 9.78 -0.30
N LYS A 94 -11.23 8.97 0.74
CA LYS A 94 -11.34 7.49 0.64
C LYS A 94 -10.14 6.81 -0.02
N THR A 95 -9.00 7.52 -0.06
CA THR A 95 -7.71 6.95 -0.45
C THR A 95 -6.77 7.01 0.76
N ALA A 96 -6.03 5.95 0.99
CA ALA A 96 -4.96 5.88 1.97
C ALA A 96 -3.63 5.59 1.26
N ALA A 97 -2.55 6.23 1.66
CA ALA A 97 -1.24 5.99 1.07
C ALA A 97 -0.23 5.54 2.13
N ALA A 98 0.39 4.39 1.92
CA ALA A 98 1.44 3.90 2.79
C ALA A 98 2.81 4.17 2.18
N SER A 99 3.69 4.82 2.95
CA SER A 99 5.01 5.24 2.48
C SER A 99 6.04 4.14 2.67
N GLY A 100 6.72 3.81 1.57
CA GLY A 100 7.93 3.00 1.54
C GLY A 100 7.76 1.50 1.84
N VAL A 101 8.86 0.78 1.69
CA VAL A 101 8.98 -0.64 2.06
C VAL A 101 9.85 -0.74 3.32
N TYR A 102 9.36 -1.42 4.33
CA TYR A 102 10.07 -1.64 5.59
C TYR A 102 10.41 -3.12 5.74
N SER A 103 11.55 -3.41 6.35
CA SER A 103 11.89 -4.77 6.73
C SER A 103 11.21 -5.16 8.03
N SER A 104 10.77 -6.42 8.15
CA SER A 104 10.26 -6.97 9.41
C SER A 104 11.29 -6.91 10.54
N SER A 105 12.59 -6.94 10.23
CA SER A 105 13.67 -6.76 11.21
C SER A 105 13.68 -5.36 11.84
N ILE A 106 13.18 -4.34 11.12
CA ILE A 106 13.10 -2.97 11.60
C ILE A 106 11.79 -2.72 12.36
N THR A 107 10.68 -3.20 11.81
CA THR A 107 9.36 -2.94 12.37
C THR A 107 8.95 -3.91 13.46
N GLY A 108 9.56 -5.09 13.53
CA GLY A 108 9.12 -6.19 14.37
C GLY A 108 7.79 -6.82 13.96
N GLN A 109 7.13 -6.31 12.93
CA GLN A 109 5.84 -6.81 12.45
C GLN A 109 6.01 -8.00 11.50
N ARG A 110 5.06 -8.93 11.57
CA ARG A 110 5.03 -10.10 10.68
C ARG A 110 4.76 -9.68 9.23
N PHE A 111 3.88 -8.74 9.03
CA PHE A 111 3.44 -8.31 7.71
C PHE A 111 3.88 -6.88 7.41
N GLN A 112 4.07 -6.61 6.14
CA GLN A 112 4.34 -5.30 5.57
C GLN A 112 3.16 -4.88 4.69
N VAL A 113 3.10 -3.62 4.30
CA VAL A 113 2.01 -3.06 3.48
C VAL A 113 1.72 -3.90 2.23
N ASN A 114 2.75 -4.48 1.61
CA ASN A 114 2.57 -5.34 0.44
C ASN A 114 1.77 -6.62 0.71
N ALA A 115 1.66 -7.06 1.97
CA ALA A 115 0.81 -8.20 2.32
C ALA A 115 -0.70 -7.90 2.18
N LEU A 116 -1.06 -6.63 2.09
CA LEU A 116 -2.44 -6.19 1.84
C LEU A 116 -2.81 -6.23 0.34
N ASN A 117 -1.85 -6.48 -0.55
CA ASN A 117 -2.13 -6.58 -1.98
C ASN A 117 -2.63 -7.97 -2.36
N HIS A 118 -3.68 -8.03 -3.17
CA HIS A 118 -4.18 -9.29 -3.70
C HIS A 118 -3.21 -9.89 -4.74
N GLU A 119 -3.13 -11.22 -4.76
CA GLU A 119 -2.33 -11.99 -5.74
C GLU A 119 -3.06 -12.12 -7.09
N ARG A 120 -3.75 -11.08 -7.53
CA ARG A 120 -4.39 -11.09 -8.85
C ARG A 120 -3.36 -10.81 -9.93
N LEU A 121 -3.42 -11.61 -10.98
CA LEU A 121 -2.57 -11.45 -12.15
C LEU A 121 -3.33 -10.75 -13.26
N SER A 122 -2.59 -9.98 -14.08
CA SER A 122 -3.15 -9.42 -15.31
C SER A 122 -3.46 -10.55 -16.30
N ASP A 123 -4.43 -10.33 -17.16
CA ASP A 123 -4.82 -11.26 -18.22
C ASP A 123 -3.77 -11.36 -19.33
N ILE A 124 -2.95 -10.34 -19.50
CA ILE A 124 -1.83 -10.28 -20.45
C ILE A 124 -0.52 -10.30 -19.66
N GLY A 125 0.29 -11.34 -19.89
CA GLY A 125 1.62 -11.46 -19.31
C GLY A 125 1.67 -11.90 -17.86
N GLU A 126 0.53 -12.18 -17.22
CA GLU A 126 0.43 -12.69 -15.85
C GLU A 126 1.25 -11.87 -14.82
N ALA A 127 1.31 -10.55 -15.04
CA ALA A 127 1.98 -9.64 -14.12
C ALA A 127 1.11 -9.37 -12.89
N THR A 128 1.73 -9.18 -11.73
CA THR A 128 1.04 -8.81 -10.50
C THR A 128 0.33 -7.47 -10.64
N THR A 129 -0.96 -7.42 -10.30
CA THR A 129 -1.72 -6.18 -10.26
C THR A 129 -1.66 -5.61 -8.85
N LEU A 130 -0.83 -4.59 -8.65
CA LEU A 130 -0.70 -3.90 -7.37
C LEU A 130 -1.81 -2.88 -7.17
N ASN A 131 -2.14 -2.57 -5.91
CA ASN A 131 -3.11 -1.52 -5.51
C ASN A 131 -4.54 -1.73 -6.08
N ARG A 132 -5.03 -2.94 -5.97
CA ARG A 132 -6.43 -3.27 -6.28
C ARG A 132 -7.22 -3.51 -5.02
#